data_5db161c4adc7113f36838610b4df0abe
#
_entry.id   5db161c4adc7113f36838610b4df0abe
#
_cell.length_a   1.000
_cell.length_b   1.000
_cell.length_c   1.000
_cell.angle_alpha   90.00
_cell.angle_beta   90.00
_cell.angle_gamma   90.00
#
_symmetry.space_group_name_H-M   'P 1'
#
loop_
_entity.id
_entity.type
_entity.pdbx_description
1 polymer ?
#
loop_
_entity_poly.entity_id
_entity_poly.type
_entity_poly.pdbx_seq_one_letter_code
_entity_poly.pdbx_strand_id
1 'polypeptide(L)'
;MILLDVNVLLAAHRDDHPHHALVRPWFDELLNREEPFTVADATWASFIRIATNRRIFVVPSPLESAFAFLKAVRGQPQHVAVTPGERHLEVFEQLCSAADATGDIAADAYIAAIAVEQDCELISLDRDFARFPDLRWRRPG
;
A
#
# COMPACT_ATOMS: atom_id res chain seq x y z
N MET A 1 2.04 1.57 13.85
CA MET A 1 2.28 0.57 12.77
C MET A 1 2.09 1.23 11.42
N ILE A 2 2.87 0.84 10.44
CA ILE A 2 2.84 1.37 9.08
C ILE A 2 2.01 0.45 8.17
N LEU A 3 1.13 1.04 7.35
CA LEU A 3 0.43 0.36 6.26
C LEU A 3 1.00 0.86 4.92
N LEU A 4 1.46 -0.04 4.08
CA LEU A 4 2.05 0.30 2.78
C LEU A 4 1.01 0.25 1.66
N ASP A 5 1.00 1.29 0.83
CA ASP A 5 0.18 1.33 -0.37
C ASP A 5 0.87 0.64 -1.55
N VAL A 6 0.09 0.29 -2.57
CA VAL A 6 0.57 -0.45 -3.75
C VAL A 6 1.68 0.28 -4.51
N ASN A 7 1.60 1.60 -4.63
CA ASN A 7 2.61 2.37 -5.37
C ASN A 7 4.00 2.30 -4.70
N VAL A 8 4.04 2.19 -3.37
CA VAL A 8 5.29 2.02 -2.62
C VAL A 8 5.91 0.65 -2.92
N LEU A 9 5.08 -0.40 -2.93
CA LEU A 9 5.54 -1.76 -3.24
C LEU A 9 6.05 -1.86 -4.68
N LEU A 10 5.33 -1.27 -5.64
CA LEU A 10 5.74 -1.25 -7.05
C LEU A 10 7.07 -0.51 -7.23
N ALA A 11 7.22 0.65 -6.61
CA ALA A 11 8.46 1.44 -6.68
C ALA A 11 9.64 0.71 -6.03
N ALA A 12 9.41 -0.03 -4.94
CA ALA A 12 10.45 -0.83 -4.30
C ALA A 12 10.86 -2.04 -5.15
N HIS A 13 9.88 -2.69 -5.79
CA HIS A 13 10.09 -3.92 -6.56
C HIS A 13 10.72 -3.67 -7.92
N ARG A 14 10.28 -2.62 -8.64
CA ARG A 14 10.66 -2.41 -10.04
C ARG A 14 11.72 -1.31 -10.15
N ASP A 15 12.87 -1.67 -10.71
CA ASP A 15 13.98 -0.73 -10.95
C ASP A 15 13.68 0.29 -12.06
N ASP A 16 12.71 0.01 -12.93
CA ASP A 16 12.24 0.93 -13.98
C ASP A 16 11.13 1.89 -13.49
N HIS A 17 10.70 1.79 -12.25
CA HIS A 17 9.71 2.71 -11.69
C HIS A 17 10.33 4.10 -11.46
N PRO A 18 9.61 5.20 -11.80
CA PRO A 18 10.15 6.56 -11.68
C PRO A 18 10.63 6.91 -10.27
N HIS A 19 10.02 6.33 -9.24
CA HIS A 19 10.37 6.59 -7.84
C HIS A 19 11.22 5.49 -7.18
N HIS A 20 11.75 4.56 -7.97
CA HIS A 20 12.56 3.46 -7.41
C HIS A 20 13.76 3.97 -6.62
N ALA A 21 14.49 4.96 -7.15
CA ALA A 21 15.69 5.50 -6.50
C ALA A 21 15.40 6.16 -5.14
N LEU A 22 14.20 6.71 -4.97
CA LEU A 22 13.75 7.28 -3.70
C LEU A 22 13.24 6.19 -2.74
N VAL A 23 12.39 5.31 -3.26
CA VAL A 23 11.61 4.39 -2.42
C VAL A 23 12.43 3.17 -1.98
N ARG A 24 13.27 2.61 -2.87
CA ARG A 24 13.99 1.36 -2.55
C ARG A 24 14.90 1.48 -1.32
N PRO A 25 15.73 2.51 -1.18
CA PRO A 25 16.55 2.67 0.03
C PRO A 25 15.71 2.86 1.29
N TRP A 26 14.63 3.64 1.20
CA TRP A 26 13.70 3.83 2.31
C TRP A 26 13.03 2.52 2.72
N PHE A 27 12.62 1.72 1.72
CA PHE A 27 11.98 0.42 1.94
C PHE A 27 12.94 -0.57 2.61
N ASP A 28 14.17 -0.65 2.13
CA ASP A 28 15.19 -1.51 2.73
C ASP A 28 15.46 -1.10 4.19
N GLU A 29 15.50 0.19 4.46
CA GLU A 29 15.63 0.71 5.83
C GLU A 29 14.44 0.33 6.70
N LEU A 30 13.21 0.45 6.17
CA LEU A 30 12.00 0.04 6.88
C LEU A 30 12.06 -1.42 7.32
N LEU A 31 12.52 -2.31 6.45
CA LEU A 31 12.63 -3.74 6.76
C LEU A 31 13.65 -4.04 7.85
N ASN A 32 14.59 -3.14 8.09
CA ASN A 32 15.61 -3.26 9.13
C ASN A 32 15.26 -2.56 10.44
N ARG A 33 14.15 -1.83 10.49
CA ARG A 33 13.65 -1.19 11.72
C ARG A 33 12.89 -2.18 12.59
N GLU A 34 12.71 -1.80 13.86
CA GLU A 34 11.87 -2.57 14.79
C GLU A 34 10.38 -2.24 14.65
N GLU A 35 10.03 -1.18 13.90
CA GLU A 35 8.66 -0.75 13.73
C GLU A 35 7.86 -1.78 12.92
N PRO A 36 6.72 -2.26 13.44
CA PRO A 36 5.88 -3.17 12.67
C PRO A 36 5.24 -2.49 11.49
N PHE A 37 5.10 -3.25 10.41
CA PHE A 37 4.42 -2.79 9.19
C PHE A 37 3.49 -3.89 8.67
N THR A 38 2.58 -3.47 7.80
CA THR A 38 1.62 -4.37 7.16
C THR A 38 1.32 -3.93 5.73
N VAL A 39 0.79 -4.87 4.96
CA VAL A 39 0.22 -4.65 3.63
C VAL A 39 -1.12 -5.37 3.60
N ALA A 40 -2.17 -4.67 3.21
CA ALA A 40 -3.49 -5.28 3.09
C ALA A 40 -3.53 -6.32 1.96
N ASP A 41 -4.31 -7.37 2.12
CA ASP A 41 -4.47 -8.40 1.08
C ASP A 41 -4.98 -7.80 -0.23
N ALA A 42 -5.91 -6.84 -0.16
CA ALA A 42 -6.39 -6.11 -1.35
C ALA A 42 -5.25 -5.36 -2.06
N THR A 43 -4.29 -4.83 -1.32
CA THR A 43 -3.10 -4.16 -1.87
C THR A 43 -2.19 -5.17 -2.58
N TRP A 44 -2.00 -6.35 -2.02
CA TRP A 44 -1.24 -7.41 -2.68
C TRP A 44 -1.89 -7.87 -3.98
N ALA A 45 -3.23 -8.00 -4.00
CA ALA A 45 -3.95 -8.33 -5.24
C ALA A 45 -3.71 -7.27 -6.31
N SER A 46 -3.77 -6.00 -5.96
CA SER A 46 -3.46 -4.89 -6.86
C SER A 46 -2.01 -4.91 -7.33
N PHE A 47 -1.07 -5.20 -6.42
CA PHE A 47 0.35 -5.33 -6.77
C PHE A 47 0.59 -6.39 -7.84
N ILE A 48 0.06 -7.58 -7.65
CA ILE A 48 0.20 -8.67 -8.64
C ILE A 48 -0.42 -8.25 -9.98
N ARG A 49 -1.62 -7.68 -9.96
CA ARG A 49 -2.32 -7.23 -11.16
C ARG A 49 -1.51 -6.20 -11.96
N ILE A 50 -0.94 -5.21 -11.26
CA ILE A 50 -0.22 -4.11 -11.91
C ILE A 50 1.18 -4.54 -12.34
N ALA A 51 1.94 -5.22 -11.48
CA ALA A 51 3.32 -5.62 -11.76
C ALA A 51 3.43 -6.57 -12.96
N THR A 52 2.40 -7.39 -13.20
CA THR A 52 2.37 -8.37 -14.29
C THR A 52 1.66 -7.85 -15.55
N ASN A 53 1.22 -6.58 -15.56
CA ASN A 53 0.41 -6.04 -16.65
C ASN A 53 1.29 -5.45 -17.74
N ARG A 54 1.33 -6.08 -18.91
CA ARG A 54 2.08 -5.62 -20.08
C ARG A 54 1.58 -4.31 -20.69
N ARG A 55 0.37 -3.87 -20.32
CA ARG A 55 -0.16 -2.56 -20.73
C ARG A 55 0.41 -1.42 -19.88
N ILE A 56 0.94 -1.73 -18.71
CA ILE A 56 1.52 -0.76 -17.77
C ILE A 56 3.04 -0.75 -17.91
N PHE A 57 3.66 -1.91 -17.95
CA PHE A 57 5.12 -2.05 -18.07
C PHE A 57 5.51 -2.66 -19.41
N VAL A 58 6.54 -2.10 -20.05
CA VAL A 58 7.09 -2.64 -21.31
C VAL A 58 7.56 -4.08 -21.11
N VAL A 59 8.27 -4.33 -19.99
CA VAL A 59 8.65 -5.67 -19.58
C VAL A 59 8.00 -5.94 -18.23
N PRO A 60 6.81 -6.55 -18.20
CA PRO A 60 6.13 -6.82 -16.94
C PRO A 60 6.90 -7.82 -16.08
N SER A 61 6.70 -7.77 -14.78
CA SER A 61 7.25 -8.79 -13.88
C SER A 61 6.65 -10.15 -14.21
N PRO A 62 7.47 -11.22 -14.33
CA PRO A 62 6.92 -12.56 -14.36
C PRO A 62 6.10 -12.83 -13.10
N LEU A 63 5.03 -13.59 -13.22
CA LEU A 63 4.14 -13.92 -12.11
C LEU A 63 4.91 -14.49 -10.91
N GLU A 64 5.85 -15.39 -11.18
CA GLU A 64 6.70 -16.00 -10.15
C GLU A 64 7.52 -14.95 -9.40
N SER A 65 8.10 -13.97 -10.10
CA SER A 65 8.89 -12.89 -9.49
C SER A 65 8.02 -11.99 -8.62
N ALA A 66 6.81 -11.67 -9.06
CA ALA A 66 5.88 -10.85 -8.31
C ALA A 66 5.46 -11.54 -6.99
N PHE A 67 5.14 -12.83 -7.03
CA PHE A 67 4.82 -13.59 -5.83
C PHE A 67 6.04 -13.83 -4.94
N ALA A 68 7.24 -13.97 -5.51
CA ALA A 68 8.46 -14.07 -4.72
C ALA A 68 8.69 -12.79 -3.88
N PHE A 69 8.44 -11.62 -4.46
CA PHE A 69 8.51 -10.35 -3.74
C PHE A 69 7.47 -10.29 -2.60
N LEU A 70 6.21 -10.66 -2.88
CA LEU A 70 5.15 -10.73 -1.88
C LEU A 70 5.55 -11.61 -0.70
N LYS A 71 6.03 -12.82 -0.99
CA LYS A 71 6.44 -13.79 0.05
C LYS A 71 7.62 -13.29 0.86
N ALA A 72 8.60 -12.64 0.21
CA ALA A 72 9.76 -12.07 0.88
C ALA A 72 9.36 -10.97 1.85
N VAL A 73 8.44 -10.08 1.45
CA VAL A 73 7.95 -8.99 2.31
C VAL A 73 7.15 -9.56 3.49
N ARG A 74 6.24 -10.49 3.23
CA ARG A 74 5.45 -11.12 4.30
C ARG A 74 6.28 -11.95 5.27
N GLY A 75 7.41 -12.45 4.83
CA GLY A 75 8.36 -13.22 5.66
C GLY A 75 9.26 -12.35 6.54
N GLN A 76 9.20 -11.03 6.44
CA GLN A 76 10.02 -10.16 7.27
C GLN A 76 9.60 -10.20 8.74
N PRO A 77 10.56 -10.12 9.70
CA PRO A 77 10.24 -10.24 11.13
C PRO A 77 9.22 -9.20 11.62
N GLN A 78 9.20 -8.01 11.04
CA GLN A 78 8.32 -6.93 11.48
C GLN A 78 6.98 -6.88 10.75
N HIS A 79 6.75 -7.80 9.82
CA HIS A 79 5.47 -7.88 9.13
C HIS A 79 4.39 -8.42 10.06
N VAL A 80 3.27 -7.69 10.14
CA VAL A 80 2.08 -8.09 10.91
C VAL A 80 0.92 -8.25 9.93
N ALA A 81 0.25 -9.39 9.95
CA ALA A 81 -0.95 -9.58 9.13
C ALA A 81 -2.11 -8.78 9.73
N VAL A 82 -2.76 -7.97 8.88
CA VAL A 82 -3.91 -7.15 9.26
C VAL A 82 -5.03 -7.41 8.27
N THR A 83 -6.23 -7.62 8.79
CA THR A 83 -7.46 -7.75 8.01
C THR A 83 -8.44 -6.65 8.40
N PRO A 84 -9.33 -6.22 7.48
CA PRO A 84 -10.40 -5.30 7.85
C PRO A 84 -11.23 -5.88 9.01
N GLY A 85 -11.47 -5.06 10.02
CA GLY A 85 -12.24 -5.43 11.20
C GLY A 85 -13.74 -5.17 11.04
N GLU A 86 -14.48 -5.33 12.13
CA GLU A 86 -15.95 -5.18 12.14
C GLU A 86 -16.40 -3.76 11.77
N ARG A 87 -15.59 -2.75 12.07
CA ARG A 87 -15.93 -1.35 11.80
C ARG A 87 -15.45 -0.86 10.44
N HIS A 88 -14.73 -1.69 9.68
CA HIS A 88 -14.10 -1.23 8.45
C HIS A 88 -15.09 -0.63 7.45
N LEU A 89 -16.22 -1.30 7.18
CA LEU A 89 -17.19 -0.79 6.20
C LEU A 89 -17.88 0.48 6.68
N GLU A 90 -18.09 0.64 7.98
CA GLU A 90 -18.62 1.88 8.56
C GLU A 90 -17.63 3.04 8.36
N VAL A 91 -16.36 2.82 8.67
CA VAL A 91 -15.28 3.81 8.46
C VAL A 91 -15.11 4.13 6.98
N PHE A 92 -15.15 3.12 6.13
CA PHE A 92 -15.08 3.26 4.68
C PHE A 92 -16.19 4.18 4.15
N GLU A 93 -17.43 3.95 4.57
CA GLU A 93 -18.56 4.82 4.17
C GLU A 93 -18.36 6.26 4.65
N GLN A 94 -17.93 6.44 5.89
CA GLN A 94 -17.65 7.77 6.45
C GLN A 94 -16.58 8.51 5.66
N LEU A 95 -15.49 7.85 5.29
CA LEU A 95 -14.42 8.46 4.50
C LEU A 95 -14.87 8.80 3.08
N CYS A 96 -15.63 7.92 2.44
CA CYS A 96 -16.20 8.19 1.12
C CYS A 96 -17.13 9.41 1.16
N SER A 97 -18.00 9.48 2.16
CA SER A 97 -18.95 10.60 2.31
C SER A 97 -18.22 11.91 2.56
N ALA A 98 -17.23 11.92 3.44
CA ALA A 98 -16.46 13.12 3.78
C ALA A 98 -15.64 13.67 2.61
N ALA A 99 -15.12 12.80 1.74
CA ALA A 99 -14.28 13.16 0.61
C ALA A 99 -15.04 13.19 -0.72
N ASP A 100 -16.34 12.90 -0.72
CA ASP A 100 -17.14 12.70 -1.93
C ASP A 100 -16.47 11.72 -2.90
N ALA A 101 -16.01 10.58 -2.35
CA ALA A 101 -15.19 9.62 -3.05
C ALA A 101 -16.06 8.67 -3.87
N THR A 102 -15.84 8.66 -5.18
CA THR A 102 -16.48 7.76 -6.14
C THR A 102 -15.43 7.15 -7.07
N GLY A 103 -15.76 6.02 -7.69
CA GLY A 103 -14.85 5.37 -8.63
C GLY A 103 -13.52 4.96 -7.99
N ASP A 104 -12.41 5.31 -8.61
CA ASP A 104 -11.07 4.94 -8.14
C ASP A 104 -10.74 5.53 -6.76
N ILE A 105 -11.30 6.70 -6.45
CA ILE A 105 -11.10 7.33 -5.14
C ILE A 105 -11.79 6.53 -4.04
N ALA A 106 -12.89 5.85 -4.35
CA ALA A 106 -13.52 4.93 -3.40
C ALA A 106 -12.63 3.73 -3.08
N ALA A 107 -11.85 3.24 -4.05
CA ALA A 107 -10.85 2.20 -3.80
C ALA A 107 -9.75 2.70 -2.84
N ASP A 108 -9.32 3.95 -2.98
CA ASP A 108 -8.38 4.58 -2.05
C ASP A 108 -8.99 4.72 -0.66
N ALA A 109 -10.26 5.10 -0.57
CA ALA A 109 -10.98 5.18 0.71
C ALA A 109 -11.05 3.84 1.43
N TYR A 110 -11.15 2.72 0.68
CA TYR A 110 -11.14 1.38 1.26
C TYR A 110 -9.83 1.11 2.01
N ILE A 111 -8.70 1.43 1.41
CA ILE A 111 -7.38 1.28 2.04
C ILE A 111 -7.20 2.26 3.20
N ALA A 112 -7.59 3.51 3.01
CA ALA A 112 -7.56 4.53 4.07
C ALA A 112 -8.36 4.09 5.30
N ALA A 113 -9.52 3.44 5.09
CA ALA A 113 -10.37 2.94 6.16
C ALA A 113 -9.69 1.83 6.97
N ILE A 114 -8.87 0.98 6.34
CA ILE A 114 -8.07 -0.01 7.06
C ILE A 114 -7.08 0.71 8.00
N ALA A 115 -6.39 1.73 7.48
CA ALA A 115 -5.43 2.50 8.27
C ALA A 115 -6.10 3.18 9.47
N VAL A 116 -7.25 3.81 9.26
CA VAL A 116 -7.99 4.51 10.33
C VAL A 116 -8.49 3.51 11.38
N GLU A 117 -9.13 2.42 10.95
CA GLU A 117 -9.67 1.42 11.88
C GLU A 117 -8.57 0.75 12.71
N GLN A 118 -7.45 0.42 12.08
CA GLN A 118 -6.35 -0.32 12.71
C GLN A 118 -5.28 0.59 13.33
N ASP A 119 -5.51 1.90 13.33
CA ASP A 119 -4.58 2.91 13.84
C ASP A 119 -3.18 2.81 13.21
N CYS A 120 -3.15 2.67 11.90
CA CYS A 120 -1.91 2.66 11.12
C CYS A 120 -1.65 4.01 10.46
N GLU A 121 -0.37 4.32 10.24
CA GLU A 121 0.04 5.40 9.36
C GLU A 121 0.16 4.85 7.94
N LEU A 122 -0.57 5.41 6.98
CA LEU A 122 -0.48 5.02 5.59
C LEU A 122 0.74 5.67 4.93
N ILE A 123 1.54 4.87 4.26
CA ILE A 123 2.65 5.35 3.43
C ILE A 123 2.27 5.15 1.97
N SER A 124 2.19 6.26 1.23
CA SER A 124 1.81 6.26 -0.17
C SER A 124 2.50 7.40 -0.92
N LEU A 125 2.80 7.18 -2.20
CA LEU A 125 3.26 8.23 -3.11
C LEU A 125 2.11 9.13 -3.59
N ASP A 126 0.86 8.69 -3.40
CA ASP A 126 -0.32 9.40 -3.89
C ASP A 126 -0.78 10.47 -2.90
N ARG A 127 -0.67 11.73 -3.30
CA ARG A 127 -1.09 12.89 -2.50
C ARG A 127 -2.60 12.98 -2.32
N ASP A 128 -3.38 12.27 -3.11
CA ASP A 128 -4.84 12.26 -3.01
C ASP A 128 -5.33 11.69 -1.68
N PHE A 129 -4.51 10.91 -0.97
CA PHE A 129 -4.84 10.46 0.39
C PHE A 129 -4.99 11.60 1.41
N ALA A 130 -4.43 12.78 1.15
CA ALA A 130 -4.59 13.95 2.01
C ALA A 130 -6.06 14.41 2.13
N ARG A 131 -6.94 13.99 1.21
CA ARG A 131 -8.37 14.32 1.24
C ARG A 131 -9.16 13.63 2.34
N PHE A 132 -8.66 12.53 2.89
CA PHE A 132 -9.40 11.74 3.87
C PHE A 132 -9.19 12.27 5.29
N PRO A 133 -10.28 12.64 6.00
CA PRO A 133 -10.17 13.06 7.40
C PRO A 133 -9.76 11.89 8.30
N ASP A 134 -9.09 12.20 9.40
CA ASP A 134 -8.62 11.24 10.41
C ASP A 134 -7.53 10.28 9.91
N LEU A 135 -7.17 10.29 8.62
CA LEU A 135 -6.10 9.49 8.08
C LEU A 135 -4.74 10.14 8.37
N ARG A 136 -3.85 9.39 9.01
CA ARG A 136 -2.44 9.73 9.07
C ARG A 136 -1.77 9.17 7.81
N TRP A 137 -1.29 10.06 6.97
CA TRP A 137 -0.64 9.71 5.73
C TRP A 137 0.64 10.50 5.55
N ARG A 138 1.65 9.87 4.99
CA ARG A 138 2.85 10.55 4.49
C ARG A 138 3.47 9.80 3.31
N ARG A 139 4.38 10.48 2.64
CA ARG A 139 5.17 9.87 1.57
C ARG A 139 6.38 9.14 2.17
N PRO A 140 6.91 8.11 1.45
CA PRO A 140 8.19 7.50 1.84
C PRO A 140 9.34 8.50 1.65
N GLY A 141 10.30 8.44 2.54
CA GLY A 141 11.50 9.31 2.47
C GLY A 141 11.56 10.45 3.46
#